data_3b82a95692d45142650b1bd029ca9048
#
_entry.id   3b82a95692d45142650b1bd029ca9048
#
_cell.length_a   1.000
_cell.length_b   1.000
_cell.length_c   1.000
_cell.angle_alpha   90.00
_cell.angle_beta   90.00
_cell.angle_gamma   90.00
#
_symmetry.space_group_name_H-M   'P 1'
#
loop_
_entity.id
_entity.type
_entity.pdbx_description
1 polymer ?
#
loop_
_entity_poly.entity_id
_entity_poly.type
_entity_poly.pdbx_seq_one_letter_code
_entity_poly.pdbx_strand_id
1 'polypeptide(L)'
;LDAVKGKKVFLMGGGIGIPPMLETAKQLDAEKIMVLGYRDELFLNKEFEAYGDVYIATEDGSAGTKGNVMDAIRENGLEADAIFACGPAPMLRAIKAYALEKGIPCWISMEERMACGVGACLACVCKSKDVDAHSHVHNKRVCKDGPVFLSTEVEL
;
A
#
# COMPACT_ATOMS: atom_id res chain seq x y z
N LEU A 1 8.75 -11.00 1.52
CA LEU A 1 9.69 -10.00 0.98
C LEU A 1 10.67 -10.61 -0.03
N ASP A 2 11.01 -11.88 0.09
CA ASP A 2 11.96 -12.55 -0.82
C ASP A 2 11.49 -12.60 -2.29
N ALA A 3 10.19 -12.59 -2.53
CA ALA A 3 9.59 -12.63 -3.86
C ALA A 3 9.96 -11.43 -4.77
N VAL A 4 10.44 -10.34 -4.17
CA VAL A 4 10.77 -9.10 -4.87
C VAL A 4 12.25 -8.73 -4.76
N LYS A 5 13.08 -9.63 -4.23
CA LYS A 5 14.52 -9.41 -4.09
C LYS A 5 15.16 -9.07 -5.43
N GLY A 6 15.92 -7.96 -5.46
CA GLY A 6 16.59 -7.48 -6.66
C GLY A 6 15.68 -6.89 -7.75
N LYS A 7 14.37 -6.73 -7.46
CA LYS A 7 13.41 -6.10 -8.36
C LYS A 7 13.24 -4.62 -8.03
N LYS A 8 12.65 -3.88 -8.97
CA LYS A 8 12.23 -2.50 -8.77
C LYS A 8 10.83 -2.49 -8.14
N VAL A 9 10.68 -1.83 -7.01
CA VAL A 9 9.46 -1.89 -6.20
C VAL A 9 8.95 -0.48 -5.86
N PHE A 10 7.65 -0.26 -6.09
CA PHE A 10 6.97 0.89 -5.52
C PHE A 10 6.62 0.63 -4.05
N LEU A 11 7.03 1.55 -3.18
CA LEU A 11 6.52 1.67 -1.82
C LEU A 11 5.61 2.89 -1.75
N MET A 12 4.31 2.65 -1.69
CA MET A 12 3.30 3.70 -1.81
C MET A 12 2.61 3.93 -0.48
N GLY A 13 2.82 5.09 0.11
CA GLY A 13 2.24 5.49 1.40
C GLY A 13 1.31 6.69 1.28
N GLY A 14 0.19 6.67 1.99
CA GLY A 14 -0.72 7.81 2.08
C GLY A 14 -1.18 8.06 3.51
N GLY A 15 -1.03 9.30 4.01
CA GLY A 15 -1.40 9.66 5.37
C GLY A 15 -0.77 8.74 6.42
N ILE A 16 -1.57 8.11 7.26
CA ILE A 16 -1.11 7.20 8.31
C ILE A 16 -0.42 5.92 7.76
N GLY A 17 -0.57 5.63 6.48
CA GLY A 17 0.13 4.53 5.81
C GLY A 17 1.60 4.80 5.51
N ILE A 18 2.08 6.03 5.67
CA ILE A 18 3.48 6.39 5.42
C ILE A 18 4.46 5.74 6.40
N PRO A 19 4.26 5.77 7.74
CA PRO A 19 5.17 5.12 8.67
C PRO A 19 5.40 3.62 8.44
N PRO A 20 4.38 2.78 8.18
CA PRO A 20 4.59 1.37 7.84
C PRO A 20 5.44 1.17 6.58
N MET A 21 5.30 2.05 5.58
CA MET A 21 6.12 1.98 4.36
C MET A 21 7.58 2.31 4.63
N LEU A 22 7.87 3.19 5.60
CA LEU A 22 9.25 3.47 6.01
C LEU A 22 9.91 2.23 6.61
N GLU A 23 9.20 1.51 7.48
CA GLU A 23 9.73 0.27 8.05
C GLU A 23 9.92 -0.81 6.97
N THR A 24 9.00 -0.91 6.03
CA THR A 24 9.15 -1.79 4.86
C THR A 24 10.38 -1.41 4.03
N ALA A 25 10.63 -0.11 3.82
CA ALA A 25 11.79 0.38 3.08
C ALA A 25 13.12 -0.02 3.72
N LYS A 26 13.18 -0.04 5.06
CA LYS A 26 14.40 -0.45 5.81
C LYS A 26 14.73 -1.92 5.62
N GLN A 27 13.71 -2.78 5.53
CA GLN A 27 13.89 -4.23 5.54
C GLN A 27 13.89 -4.88 4.16
N LEU A 28 13.44 -4.16 3.14
CA LEU A 28 13.31 -4.70 1.78
C LEU A 28 14.63 -4.65 1.03
N ASP A 29 15.10 -5.81 0.55
CA ASP A 29 16.26 -5.93 -0.32
C ASP A 29 15.84 -5.83 -1.80
N ALA A 30 15.58 -4.60 -2.27
CA ALA A 30 15.12 -4.28 -3.61
C ALA A 30 15.50 -2.85 -4.00
N GLU A 31 15.42 -2.52 -5.29
CA GLU A 31 15.45 -1.14 -5.75
C GLU A 31 14.11 -0.48 -5.41
N LYS A 32 14.12 0.53 -4.55
CA LYS A 32 12.92 1.13 -3.98
C LYS A 32 12.65 2.50 -4.56
N ILE A 33 11.42 2.68 -5.03
CA ILE A 33 10.85 3.96 -5.42
C ILE A 33 9.69 4.25 -4.46
N MET A 34 9.88 5.24 -3.60
CA MET A 34 8.85 5.67 -2.65
C MET A 34 7.96 6.72 -3.30
N VAL A 35 6.66 6.47 -3.30
CA VAL A 35 5.65 7.42 -3.78
C VAL A 35 4.72 7.75 -2.62
N LEU A 36 4.89 8.95 -2.06
CA LEU A 36 4.26 9.37 -0.81
C LEU A 36 3.19 10.42 -1.08
N GLY A 37 1.96 10.12 -0.63
CA GLY A 37 0.81 11.01 -0.77
C GLY A 37 0.48 11.74 0.54
N TYR A 38 0.44 13.06 0.47
CA TYR A 38 0.09 13.92 1.58
C TYR A 38 -1.09 14.82 1.20
N ARG A 39 -1.79 15.33 2.20
CA ARG A 39 -2.80 16.36 1.96
C ARG A 39 -2.11 17.70 1.71
N ASP A 40 -1.33 18.16 2.67
CA ASP A 40 -0.68 19.48 2.71
C ASP A 40 0.66 19.45 3.46
N GLU A 41 0.76 18.76 4.57
CA GLU A 41 1.91 18.78 5.48
C GLU A 41 2.77 17.51 5.34
N LEU A 42 4.08 17.72 5.09
CA LEU A 42 5.03 16.62 4.91
C LEU A 42 5.56 16.12 6.25
N PHE A 43 5.72 14.80 6.36
CA PHE A 43 6.39 14.14 7.48
C PHE A 43 7.10 12.86 7.02
N LEU A 44 8.20 12.50 7.65
CA LEU A 44 9.04 11.32 7.36
C LEU A 44 9.61 11.24 5.93
N ASN A 45 9.35 12.21 5.07
CA ASN A 45 9.81 12.17 3.67
C ASN A 45 11.34 12.14 3.55
N LYS A 46 12.05 12.82 4.45
CA LYS A 46 13.52 12.85 4.46
C LYS A 46 14.12 11.52 4.91
N GLU A 47 13.48 10.81 5.82
CA GLU A 47 13.90 9.51 6.31
C GLU A 47 13.89 8.44 5.22
N PHE A 48 13.01 8.56 4.24
CA PHE A 48 12.96 7.67 3.08
C PHE A 48 14.13 7.84 2.12
N GLU A 49 14.72 9.04 2.03
CA GLU A 49 15.82 9.34 1.10
C GLU A 49 17.05 8.44 1.29
N ALA A 50 17.23 7.89 2.49
CA ALA A 50 18.30 6.95 2.79
C ALA A 50 18.09 5.55 2.15
N TYR A 51 16.88 5.26 1.66
CA TYR A 51 16.50 3.92 1.21
C TYR A 51 16.18 3.82 -0.29
N GLY A 52 16.07 4.92 -1.00
CA GLY A 52 15.80 4.95 -2.43
C GLY A 52 15.26 6.32 -2.91
N ASP A 53 14.75 6.35 -4.13
CA ASP A 53 14.18 7.56 -4.72
C ASP A 53 12.82 7.89 -4.11
N VAL A 54 12.62 9.18 -3.77
CA VAL A 54 11.38 9.64 -3.14
C VAL A 54 10.65 10.62 -4.06
N TYR A 55 9.38 10.31 -4.32
CA TYR A 55 8.46 11.16 -5.08
C TYR A 55 7.27 11.51 -4.20
N ILE A 56 6.93 12.79 -4.16
CA ILE A 56 5.89 13.34 -3.29
C ILE A 56 4.72 13.84 -4.13
N ALA A 57 3.52 13.54 -3.69
CA ALA A 57 2.29 14.15 -4.19
C ALA A 57 1.56 14.84 -3.03
N THR A 58 1.08 16.06 -3.28
CA THR A 58 0.25 16.82 -2.33
C THR A 58 -1.04 17.26 -2.99
N GLU A 59 -2.15 17.19 -2.28
CA GLU A 59 -3.46 17.57 -2.83
C GLU A 59 -3.51 19.05 -3.22
N ASP A 60 -2.88 19.90 -2.42
CA ASP A 60 -2.82 21.36 -2.67
C ASP A 60 -1.71 21.80 -3.65
N GLY A 61 -0.74 20.92 -3.93
CA GLY A 61 0.42 21.21 -4.78
C GLY A 61 1.52 21.99 -4.07
N SER A 62 1.53 22.03 -2.74
CA SER A 62 2.55 22.73 -1.95
C SER A 62 3.94 22.11 -2.05
N ALA A 63 4.02 20.82 -2.38
CA ALA A 63 5.27 20.11 -2.61
C ALA A 63 5.08 18.96 -3.61
N GLY A 64 6.09 18.72 -4.44
CA GLY A 64 6.08 17.63 -5.42
C GLY A 64 4.99 17.80 -6.49
N THR A 65 4.41 16.68 -6.90
CA THR A 65 3.30 16.64 -7.86
C THR A 65 1.99 17.07 -7.19
N LYS A 66 1.25 17.98 -7.82
CA LYS A 66 -0.10 18.33 -7.38
C LYS A 66 -1.07 17.22 -7.74
N GLY A 67 -1.72 16.65 -6.72
CA GLY A 67 -2.69 15.56 -6.88
C GLY A 67 -2.41 14.39 -5.95
N ASN A 68 -2.57 13.19 -6.46
CA ASN A 68 -2.40 11.95 -5.71
C ASN A 68 -1.15 11.16 -6.17
N VAL A 69 -0.90 10.03 -5.52
CA VAL A 69 0.26 9.17 -5.83
C VAL A 69 0.26 8.65 -7.28
N MET A 70 -0.89 8.47 -7.90
CA MET A 70 -0.99 8.04 -9.30
C MET A 70 -0.58 9.16 -10.25
N ASP A 71 -0.87 10.41 -9.90
CA ASP A 71 -0.43 11.58 -10.66
C ASP A 71 1.09 11.72 -10.62
N ALA A 72 1.71 11.48 -9.45
CA ALA A 72 3.16 11.46 -9.31
C ALA A 72 3.82 10.38 -10.19
N ILE A 73 3.24 9.18 -10.27
CA ILE A 73 3.73 8.12 -11.14
C ILE A 73 3.67 8.53 -12.61
N ARG A 74 2.55 9.11 -13.06
CA ARG A 74 2.36 9.54 -14.45
C ARG A 74 3.28 10.69 -14.83
N GLU A 75 3.35 11.72 -13.98
CA GLU A 75 4.16 12.92 -14.22
C GLU A 75 5.65 12.60 -14.33
N ASN A 76 6.15 11.69 -13.51
CA ASN A 76 7.55 11.30 -13.48
C ASN A 76 7.88 10.07 -14.35
N GLY A 77 6.90 9.49 -15.03
CA GLY A 77 7.10 8.32 -15.90
C GLY A 77 7.64 7.10 -15.14
N LEU A 78 7.19 6.86 -13.92
CA LEU A 78 7.72 5.83 -13.05
C LEU A 78 7.17 4.45 -13.41
N GLU A 79 8.04 3.43 -13.31
CA GLU A 79 7.68 2.03 -13.50
C GLU A 79 8.30 1.15 -12.42
N ALA A 80 7.63 0.05 -12.10
CA ALA A 80 8.11 -0.94 -11.13
C ALA A 80 7.61 -2.35 -11.48
N ASP A 81 8.25 -3.36 -10.90
CA ASP A 81 7.92 -4.77 -11.08
C ASP A 81 6.94 -5.28 -10.03
N ALA A 82 6.77 -4.54 -8.93
CA ALA A 82 5.88 -4.88 -7.83
C ALA A 82 5.49 -3.64 -7.03
N ILE A 83 4.40 -3.73 -6.28
CA ILE A 83 3.89 -2.64 -5.44
C ILE A 83 3.61 -3.13 -4.02
N PHE A 84 4.04 -2.35 -3.02
CA PHE A 84 3.56 -2.41 -1.65
C PHE A 84 2.87 -1.08 -1.33
N ALA A 85 1.66 -1.13 -0.81
CA ALA A 85 0.88 0.06 -0.55
C ALA A 85 0.16 0.03 0.81
N CYS A 86 0.14 1.17 1.48
CA CYS A 86 -0.61 1.39 2.71
C CYS A 86 -1.19 2.81 2.70
N GLY A 87 -2.49 2.93 2.93
CA GLY A 87 -3.15 4.23 2.93
C GLY A 87 -4.67 4.15 2.83
N PRO A 88 -5.33 5.27 2.57
CA PRO A 88 -6.79 5.34 2.46
C PRO A 88 -7.36 4.43 1.37
N ALA A 89 -8.55 3.90 1.57
CA ALA A 89 -9.21 2.99 0.62
C ALA A 89 -9.33 3.55 -0.82
N PRO A 90 -9.62 4.83 -1.07
CA PRO A 90 -9.62 5.38 -2.42
C PRO A 90 -8.26 5.27 -3.12
N MET A 91 -7.16 5.51 -2.38
CA MET A 91 -5.80 5.35 -2.88
C MET A 91 -5.51 3.89 -3.22
N LEU A 92 -5.83 2.96 -2.31
CA LEU A 92 -5.62 1.53 -2.53
C LEU A 92 -6.42 0.99 -3.73
N ARG A 93 -7.65 1.48 -3.95
CA ARG A 93 -8.45 1.15 -5.14
C ARG A 93 -7.76 1.59 -6.44
N ALA A 94 -7.25 2.80 -6.48
CA ALA A 94 -6.53 3.33 -7.64
C ALA A 94 -5.26 2.54 -7.92
N ILE A 95 -4.48 2.22 -6.89
CA ILE A 95 -3.26 1.42 -7.00
C ILE A 95 -3.56 0.00 -7.47
N LYS A 96 -4.61 -0.63 -6.93
CA LYS A 96 -5.07 -1.96 -7.37
C LYS A 96 -5.43 -1.98 -8.85
N ALA A 97 -6.19 -0.98 -9.32
CA ALA A 97 -6.54 -0.86 -10.74
C ALA A 97 -5.30 -0.70 -11.62
N TYR A 98 -4.36 0.12 -11.23
CA TYR A 98 -3.07 0.31 -11.92
C TYR A 98 -2.26 -1.00 -11.98
N ALA A 99 -2.14 -1.70 -10.86
CA ALA A 99 -1.41 -2.97 -10.80
C ALA A 99 -2.02 -4.03 -11.72
N LEU A 100 -3.35 -4.10 -11.79
CA LEU A 100 -4.07 -5.00 -12.70
C LEU A 100 -3.84 -4.64 -14.16
N GLU A 101 -3.90 -3.35 -14.51
CA GLU A 101 -3.62 -2.85 -15.86
C GLU A 101 -2.19 -3.18 -16.30
N LYS A 102 -1.22 -3.01 -15.41
CA LYS A 102 0.20 -3.29 -15.69
C LYS A 102 0.58 -4.77 -15.56
N GLY A 103 -0.30 -5.60 -15.00
CA GLY A 103 -0.02 -7.03 -14.76
C GLY A 103 1.07 -7.28 -13.72
N ILE A 104 1.26 -6.38 -12.75
CA ILE A 104 2.26 -6.50 -11.70
C ILE A 104 1.65 -6.86 -10.34
N PRO A 105 2.35 -7.63 -9.50
CA PRO A 105 1.86 -7.99 -8.17
C PRO A 105 1.79 -6.75 -7.27
N CYS A 106 0.72 -6.68 -6.49
CA CYS A 106 0.48 -5.58 -5.57
C CYS A 106 0.02 -6.12 -4.21
N TRP A 107 0.77 -5.81 -3.17
CA TRP A 107 0.40 -6.09 -1.78
C TRP A 107 -0.10 -4.81 -1.14
N ILE A 108 -1.25 -4.92 -0.48
CA ILE A 108 -1.91 -3.82 0.22
C ILE A 108 -2.05 -4.12 1.70
N SER A 109 -1.78 -3.14 2.53
CA SER A 109 -2.05 -3.20 3.96
C SER A 109 -3.43 -2.62 4.23
N MET A 110 -4.30 -3.47 4.77
CA MET A 110 -5.68 -3.10 5.11
C MET A 110 -5.77 -2.61 6.55
N GLU A 111 -6.61 -1.61 6.76
CA GLU A 111 -6.96 -1.09 8.08
C GLU A 111 -8.45 -1.32 8.33
N GLU A 112 -8.76 -1.91 9.48
CA GLU A 112 -10.13 -2.12 9.94
C GLU A 112 -10.24 -1.93 11.45
N ARG A 113 -11.44 -1.60 11.91
CA ARG A 113 -11.71 -1.51 13.35
C ARG A 113 -11.62 -2.89 13.97
N MET A 114 -10.77 -3.02 14.99
CA MET A 114 -10.55 -4.29 15.67
C MET A 114 -11.17 -4.27 17.06
N ALA A 115 -11.86 -5.37 17.42
CA ALA A 115 -12.34 -5.58 18.77
C ALA A 115 -11.48 -6.63 19.49
N CYS A 116 -11.44 -7.88 19.03
CA CYS A 116 -10.70 -8.93 19.72
C CYS A 116 -9.20 -9.02 19.35
N GLY A 117 -8.82 -8.63 18.14
CA GLY A 117 -7.44 -8.73 17.64
C GLY A 117 -6.94 -10.16 17.37
N VAL A 118 -7.75 -11.18 17.61
CA VAL A 118 -7.37 -12.62 17.53
C VAL A 118 -8.19 -13.43 16.53
N GLY A 119 -9.05 -12.76 15.77
CA GLY A 119 -9.86 -13.40 14.71
C GLY A 119 -11.14 -14.08 15.18
N ALA A 120 -11.60 -13.84 16.41
CA ALA A 120 -12.78 -14.51 16.96
C ALA A 120 -14.10 -13.74 16.73
N CYS A 121 -14.08 -12.40 16.76
CA CYS A 121 -15.32 -11.59 16.79
C CYS A 121 -15.83 -11.13 15.42
N LEU A 122 -15.08 -11.33 14.35
CA LEU A 122 -15.41 -10.93 12.97
C LEU A 122 -15.64 -9.41 12.77
N ALA A 123 -15.16 -8.55 13.70
CA ALA A 123 -15.33 -7.10 13.59
C ALA A 123 -14.46 -6.47 12.51
N CYS A 124 -13.27 -7.03 12.23
CA CYS A 124 -12.29 -6.51 11.28
C CYS A 124 -12.25 -7.27 9.94
N VAL A 125 -13.40 -7.73 9.47
CA VAL A 125 -13.47 -8.49 8.22
C VAL A 125 -13.43 -7.58 7.01
N CYS A 126 -12.69 -7.98 5.99
CA CYS A 126 -12.77 -7.45 4.64
C CYS A 126 -13.29 -8.51 3.68
N LYS A 127 -13.95 -8.09 2.61
CA LYS A 127 -14.43 -9.02 1.58
C LYS A 127 -13.26 -9.66 0.85
N SER A 128 -13.37 -10.95 0.53
CA SER A 128 -12.37 -11.70 -0.21
C SER A 128 -12.98 -12.54 -1.32
N LYS A 129 -12.14 -12.95 -2.28
CA LYS A 129 -12.56 -13.89 -3.33
C LYS A 129 -12.78 -15.29 -2.79
N ASP A 130 -11.95 -15.70 -1.82
CA ASP A 130 -12.00 -17.03 -1.24
C ASP A 130 -12.97 -17.10 -0.06
N VAL A 131 -13.55 -18.27 0.14
CA VAL A 131 -14.40 -18.56 1.31
C VAL A 131 -13.51 -18.81 2.53
N ASP A 132 -13.74 -18.10 3.61
CA ASP A 132 -13.03 -18.30 4.87
C ASP A 132 -13.51 -19.62 5.54
N ALA A 133 -12.56 -20.45 5.94
CA ALA A 133 -12.83 -21.76 6.53
C ALA A 133 -13.53 -21.68 7.91
N HIS A 134 -13.47 -20.54 8.59
CA HIS A 134 -14.09 -20.35 9.92
C HIS A 134 -15.51 -19.79 9.82
N SER A 135 -15.71 -18.78 8.98
CA SER A 135 -17.01 -18.10 8.85
C SER A 135 -17.87 -18.64 7.73
N HIS A 136 -17.30 -19.46 6.83
CA HIS A 136 -17.94 -20.02 5.63
C HIS A 136 -18.52 -18.97 4.67
N VAL A 137 -17.98 -17.74 4.70
CA VAL A 137 -18.34 -16.65 3.80
C VAL A 137 -17.09 -16.05 3.14
N HIS A 138 -17.29 -15.27 2.09
CA HIS A 138 -16.21 -14.59 1.38
C HIS A 138 -15.67 -13.40 2.19
N ASN A 139 -14.88 -13.68 3.22
CA ASN A 139 -14.22 -12.67 4.03
C ASN A 139 -12.84 -13.13 4.54
N LYS A 140 -12.02 -12.16 4.90
CA LYS A 140 -10.76 -12.36 5.63
C LYS A 140 -10.73 -11.42 6.83
N ARG A 141 -10.12 -11.87 7.91
CA ARG A 141 -9.99 -11.09 9.16
C ARG A 141 -8.66 -10.35 9.14
N VAL A 142 -8.69 -9.04 9.09
CA VAL A 142 -7.47 -8.23 9.01
C VAL A 142 -6.53 -8.50 10.18
N CYS A 143 -7.06 -8.72 11.38
CA CYS A 143 -6.25 -8.99 12.58
C CYS A 143 -5.55 -10.36 12.60
N LYS A 144 -6.04 -11.36 11.85
CA LYS A 144 -5.52 -12.73 11.86
C LYS A 144 -4.94 -13.17 10.53
N ASP A 145 -5.64 -12.88 9.44
CA ASP A 145 -5.29 -13.34 8.10
C ASP A 145 -4.41 -12.32 7.35
N GLY A 146 -4.41 -11.05 7.83
CA GLY A 146 -3.64 -9.91 7.32
C GLY A 146 -2.60 -9.39 8.33
N PRO A 147 -2.33 -8.10 8.35
CA PRO A 147 -3.05 -7.01 7.63
C PRO A 147 -2.69 -6.87 6.14
N VAL A 148 -1.66 -7.54 5.65
CA VAL A 148 -1.18 -7.43 4.26
C VAL A 148 -1.76 -8.56 3.42
N PHE A 149 -2.36 -8.18 2.29
CA PHE A 149 -2.96 -9.09 1.32
C PHE A 149 -2.49 -8.79 -0.09
N LEU A 150 -2.48 -9.78 -0.97
CA LEU A 150 -2.45 -9.51 -2.41
C LEU A 150 -3.71 -8.75 -2.79
N SER A 151 -3.57 -7.68 -3.55
CA SER A 151 -4.70 -6.83 -3.96
C SER A 151 -5.79 -7.58 -4.74
N THR A 152 -5.41 -8.73 -5.33
CA THR A 152 -6.34 -9.61 -6.07
C THR A 152 -7.16 -10.52 -5.16
N GLU A 153 -6.77 -10.71 -3.90
CA GLU A 153 -7.47 -11.59 -2.94
C GLU A 153 -8.63 -10.89 -2.23
N VAL A 154 -8.58 -9.56 -2.12
CA VAL A 154 -9.55 -8.77 -1.36
C VAL A 154 -10.30 -7.78 -2.25
N GLU A 155 -11.52 -7.45 -1.86
CA GLU A 155 -12.31 -6.38 -2.47
C GLU A 155 -12.10 -5.08 -1.67
N LEU A 156 -12.03 -3.96 -2.40
CA LEU A 156 -11.83 -2.62 -1.84
C LEU A 156 -13.00 -1.69 -2.16
#